data_8342b1edcb06a51b233f67db06c09d1e
#
_entry.id   8342b1edcb06a51b233f67db06c09d1e
#
_cell.length_a   1.000
_cell.length_b   1.000
_cell.length_c   1.000
_cell.angle_alpha   90.00
_cell.angle_beta   90.00
_cell.angle_gamma   90.00
#
_symmetry.space_group_name_H-M   'P 1'
#
loop_
_entity.id
_entity.type
_entity.pdbx_description
1 polymer ?
#
loop_
_entity_poly.entity_id
_entity_poly.type
_entity_poly.pdbx_seq_one_letter_code
_entity_poly.pdbx_strand_id
1 'polypeptide(L)'
;LKKYILIFIANAIIVFSFYLSQNIHNASFDQYIYSLIKVAGMNGTSVVSIAIIIFYGFILFTILNILLILPTLNFDRKVSIDIKKNKEKKELVLLPIKNIKRYSRILLAASIIYLGITVGFFDYAFNSLRNTDLFKDYYIKPDEVEIKFPEKKQNLIYIFLESTEMTNISKKNGGVFDISVTPNLENIALNNINFSNTNLLGGARESYGTSWTVAAMIAQTAGIPLKVKINDISSSNSTSFNNITTIGDILSMEGYNNYLLMGSDANFGGRRSYFSNHSYIISDYY
;
A
#
# COMPACT_ATOMS: atom_id res chain seq x y z
N LEU A 1 -14.25 25.09 -25.43
CA LEU A 1 -14.08 24.40 -24.15
C LEU A 1 -14.55 22.94 -24.20
N LYS A 2 -15.82 22.66 -24.63
CA LYS A 2 -16.40 21.29 -24.65
C LYS A 2 -15.51 20.23 -25.34
N LYS A 3 -14.80 20.56 -26.43
CA LYS A 3 -13.97 19.60 -27.17
C LYS A 3 -12.68 19.17 -26.41
N TYR A 4 -12.30 19.90 -25.38
CA TYR A 4 -11.10 19.60 -24.56
C TYR A 4 -11.39 18.99 -23.19
N ILE A 5 -12.66 18.84 -22.80
CA ILE A 5 -13.05 18.32 -21.48
C ILE A 5 -12.39 16.96 -21.19
N LEU A 6 -12.38 16.04 -22.16
CA LEU A 6 -11.76 14.73 -21.97
C LEU A 6 -10.23 14.81 -21.80
N ILE A 7 -9.58 15.82 -22.40
CA ILE A 7 -8.15 16.06 -22.20
C ILE A 7 -7.89 16.55 -20.78
N PHE A 8 -8.73 17.47 -20.27
CA PHE A 8 -8.62 17.95 -18.88
C PHE A 8 -8.84 16.83 -17.87
N ILE A 9 -9.84 15.96 -18.10
CA ILE A 9 -10.10 14.80 -17.24
C ILE A 9 -8.91 13.82 -17.28
N ALA A 10 -8.43 13.48 -18.47
CA ALA A 10 -7.28 12.59 -18.63
C ALA A 10 -6.05 13.14 -17.92
N ASN A 11 -5.78 14.44 -18.06
CA ASN A 11 -4.68 15.10 -17.39
C ASN A 11 -4.82 15.09 -15.86
N ALA A 12 -6.01 15.33 -15.33
CA ALA A 12 -6.26 15.24 -13.89
C ALA A 12 -5.96 13.82 -13.37
N ILE A 13 -6.37 12.78 -14.11
CA ILE A 13 -6.05 11.39 -13.77
C ILE A 13 -4.53 11.14 -13.82
N ILE A 14 -3.82 11.66 -14.82
CA ILE A 14 -2.35 11.50 -14.94
C ILE A 14 -1.65 12.16 -13.75
N VAL A 15 -2.01 13.40 -13.42
CA VAL A 15 -1.41 14.14 -12.29
C VAL A 15 -1.68 13.43 -10.98
N PHE A 16 -2.89 12.96 -10.76
CA PHE A 16 -3.26 12.19 -9.57
C PHE A 16 -2.49 10.87 -9.49
N SER A 17 -2.42 10.11 -10.59
CA SER A 17 -1.66 8.86 -10.64
C SER A 17 -0.16 9.09 -10.39
N PHE A 18 0.39 10.14 -10.96
CA PHE A 18 1.79 10.53 -10.71
C PHE A 18 2.00 10.87 -9.24
N TYR A 19 1.11 11.65 -8.62
CA TYR A 19 1.18 11.95 -7.19
C TYR A 19 1.17 10.67 -6.34
N LEU A 20 0.27 9.73 -6.63
CA LEU A 20 0.21 8.45 -5.93
C LEU A 20 1.52 7.67 -6.07
N SER A 21 2.07 7.59 -7.28
CA SER A 21 3.32 6.85 -7.55
C SER A 21 4.53 7.42 -6.82
N GLN A 22 4.55 8.72 -6.51
CA GLN A 22 5.67 9.38 -5.82
C GLN A 22 5.53 9.33 -4.29
N ASN A 23 4.32 9.26 -3.77
CA ASN A 23 4.08 9.40 -2.32
C ASN A 23 3.64 8.11 -1.65
N ILE A 24 3.10 7.15 -2.41
CA ILE A 24 2.60 5.88 -1.89
C ILE A 24 3.25 4.77 -2.71
N HIS A 25 4.46 4.37 -2.29
CA HIS A 25 5.20 3.31 -2.98
C HIS A 25 4.62 1.94 -2.62
N ASN A 26 4.46 1.09 -3.64
CA ASN A 26 4.09 -0.33 -3.51
C ASN A 26 2.78 -0.62 -2.76
N ALA A 27 1.89 0.37 -2.61
CA ALA A 27 0.58 0.10 -2.03
C ALA A 27 -0.26 -0.78 -2.96
N SER A 28 -0.86 -1.83 -2.39
CA SER A 28 -1.80 -2.67 -3.13
C SER A 28 -3.16 -1.98 -3.27
N PHE A 29 -3.95 -2.40 -4.26
CA PHE A 29 -5.30 -1.87 -4.45
C PHE A 29 -6.20 -2.09 -3.23
N ASP A 30 -6.04 -3.23 -2.55
CA ASP A 30 -6.73 -3.52 -1.28
C ASP A 30 -6.40 -2.49 -0.20
N GLN A 31 -5.16 -2.06 -0.13
CA GLN A 31 -4.73 -1.02 0.83
C GLN A 31 -5.41 0.32 0.54
N TYR A 32 -5.52 0.72 -0.74
CA TYR A 32 -6.26 1.94 -1.10
C TYR A 32 -7.73 1.83 -0.70
N ILE A 33 -8.39 0.70 -1.03
CA ILE A 33 -9.79 0.46 -0.64
C ILE A 33 -9.93 0.49 0.87
N TYR A 34 -9.08 -0.22 1.59
CA TYR A 34 -9.10 -0.27 3.05
C TYR A 34 -8.96 1.12 3.67
N SER A 35 -8.03 1.92 3.16
CA SER A 35 -7.80 3.30 3.62
C SER A 35 -9.01 4.20 3.38
N LEU A 36 -9.72 4.03 2.28
CA LEU A 36 -10.97 4.76 2.00
C LEU A 36 -12.10 4.38 2.96
N ILE A 37 -12.18 3.10 3.35
CA ILE A 37 -13.19 2.61 4.30
C ILE A 37 -12.87 3.09 5.73
N LYS A 38 -11.60 3.11 6.09
CA LYS A 38 -11.11 3.36 7.46
C LYS A 38 -10.34 4.68 7.60
N VAL A 39 -10.91 5.76 7.06
CA VAL A 39 -10.32 7.11 7.14
C VAL A 39 -10.28 7.64 8.58
N ALA A 40 -11.14 7.13 9.48
CA ALA A 40 -11.17 7.58 10.87
C ALA A 40 -9.83 7.32 11.59
N GLY A 41 -9.38 8.29 12.38
CA GLY A 41 -8.11 8.23 13.13
C GLY A 41 -6.87 8.66 12.33
N MET A 42 -7.03 9.13 11.10
CA MET A 42 -5.92 9.81 10.40
C MET A 42 -5.65 11.15 11.08
N ASN A 43 -4.54 11.25 11.80
CA ASN A 43 -4.03 12.54 12.26
C ASN A 43 -3.72 13.38 11.03
N GLY A 44 -4.40 14.54 10.93
CA GLY A 44 -4.36 15.37 9.74
C GLY A 44 -2.95 15.75 9.32
N THR A 45 -2.64 15.50 8.06
CA THR A 45 -1.54 16.23 7.40
C THR A 45 -1.73 17.72 7.65
N SER A 46 -0.66 18.42 8.00
CA SER A 46 -0.76 19.84 8.28
C SER A 46 -1.40 20.56 7.08
N VAL A 47 -2.22 21.56 7.35
CA VAL A 47 -2.86 22.40 6.30
C VAL A 47 -1.80 22.91 5.30
N VAL A 48 -0.61 23.21 5.79
CA VAL A 48 0.54 23.65 4.98
C VAL A 48 0.98 22.57 4.00
N SER A 49 1.08 21.31 4.43
CA SER A 49 1.46 20.18 3.53
C SER A 49 0.42 19.97 2.44
N ILE A 50 -0.86 20.06 2.78
CA ILE A 50 -1.97 19.97 1.81
C ILE A 50 -1.89 21.10 0.80
N ALA A 51 -1.68 22.35 1.26
CA ALA A 51 -1.56 23.52 0.39
C ALA A 51 -0.37 23.38 -0.60
N ILE A 52 0.77 22.87 -0.14
CA ILE A 52 1.95 22.61 -0.97
C ILE A 52 1.63 21.56 -2.05
N ILE A 53 0.99 20.47 -1.70
CA ILE A 53 0.60 19.41 -2.64
C ILE A 53 -0.35 19.96 -3.72
N ILE A 54 -1.36 20.72 -3.31
CA ILE A 54 -2.31 21.34 -4.24
C ILE A 54 -1.58 22.32 -5.17
N PHE A 55 -0.66 23.13 -4.66
CA PHE A 55 0.09 24.11 -5.44
C PHE A 55 0.96 23.44 -6.53
N TYR A 56 1.78 22.46 -6.16
CA TYR A 56 2.60 21.73 -7.13
C TYR A 56 1.76 20.91 -8.11
N GLY A 57 0.69 20.28 -7.63
CA GLY A 57 -0.27 19.56 -8.46
C GLY A 57 -0.92 20.49 -9.51
N PHE A 58 -1.29 21.72 -9.13
CA PHE A 58 -1.86 22.71 -10.03
C PHE A 58 -0.86 23.19 -11.09
N ILE A 59 0.40 23.40 -10.72
CA ILE A 59 1.47 23.76 -11.67
C ILE A 59 1.65 22.64 -12.69
N LEU A 60 1.81 21.39 -12.23
CA LEU A 60 1.98 20.23 -13.11
C LEU A 60 0.78 20.04 -14.02
N PHE A 61 -0.42 20.15 -13.49
CA PHE A 61 -1.68 20.10 -14.25
C PHE A 61 -1.74 21.15 -15.35
N THR A 62 -1.32 22.38 -15.05
CA THR A 62 -1.32 23.49 -16.01
C THR A 62 -0.30 23.26 -17.13
N ILE A 63 0.92 22.87 -16.78
CA ILE A 63 1.99 22.59 -17.76
C ILE A 63 1.57 21.44 -18.70
N LEU A 64 1.07 20.34 -18.14
CA LEU A 64 0.63 19.19 -18.92
C LEU A 64 -0.57 19.53 -19.81
N ASN A 65 -1.52 20.36 -19.36
CA ASN A 65 -2.61 20.81 -20.23
C ASN A 65 -2.10 21.60 -21.44
N ILE A 66 -1.13 22.49 -21.23
CA ILE A 66 -0.52 23.23 -22.34
C ILE A 66 0.11 22.24 -23.33
N LEU A 67 0.92 21.29 -22.84
CA LEU A 67 1.60 20.29 -23.66
C LEU A 67 0.63 19.37 -24.43
N LEU A 68 -0.47 18.94 -23.79
CA LEU A 68 -1.46 18.03 -24.39
C LEU A 68 -2.39 18.73 -25.38
N ILE A 69 -2.67 20.02 -25.19
CA ILE A 69 -3.55 20.80 -26.09
C ILE A 69 -2.74 21.37 -27.26
N LEU A 70 -1.50 21.71 -27.04
CA LEU A 70 -0.61 22.32 -28.03
C LEU A 70 -0.58 21.59 -29.38
N PRO A 71 -0.49 20.24 -29.46
CA PRO A 71 -0.51 19.50 -30.73
C PRO A 71 -1.86 19.55 -31.46
N THR A 72 -2.93 19.98 -30.80
CA THR A 72 -4.28 20.08 -31.39
C THR A 72 -4.57 21.44 -32.00
N LEU A 73 -3.66 22.39 -31.83
CA LEU A 73 -3.79 23.74 -32.39
C LEU A 73 -3.23 23.77 -33.81
N ASN A 74 -3.96 24.43 -34.71
CA ASN A 74 -3.53 24.60 -36.11
C ASN A 74 -2.43 25.67 -36.22
N PHE A 75 -1.21 25.31 -35.87
CA PHE A 75 -0.04 26.12 -36.18
C PHE A 75 0.85 25.38 -37.18
N ASP A 76 1.26 26.02 -38.26
CA ASP A 76 2.31 25.51 -39.14
C ASP A 76 3.66 25.53 -38.36
N ARG A 77 4.03 24.39 -37.80
CA ARG A 77 5.27 24.26 -37.04
C ARG A 77 6.30 23.54 -37.87
N LYS A 78 7.28 24.28 -38.29
CA LYS A 78 8.52 23.75 -38.82
C LYS A 78 9.59 23.87 -37.75
N VAL A 79 10.07 22.74 -37.22
CA VAL A 79 11.24 22.71 -36.35
C VAL A 79 12.40 22.25 -37.19
N SER A 80 13.36 23.17 -37.47
CA SER A 80 14.60 22.81 -38.14
C SER A 80 15.64 22.37 -37.11
N ILE A 81 16.09 21.12 -37.20
CA ILE A 81 17.17 20.58 -36.37
C ILE A 81 18.43 20.57 -37.21
N ASP A 82 19.41 21.42 -36.85
CA ASP A 82 20.73 21.42 -37.46
C ASP A 82 21.54 20.24 -36.90
N ILE A 83 21.72 19.19 -37.70
CA ILE A 83 22.59 18.07 -37.32
C ILE A 83 24.03 18.46 -37.69
N LYS A 84 24.83 18.82 -36.69
CA LYS A 84 26.22 19.32 -36.77
C LYS A 84 27.19 18.40 -37.56
N LYS A 85 26.85 17.12 -37.77
CA LYS A 85 27.77 16.14 -38.37
C LYS A 85 27.77 16.09 -39.90
N ASN A 86 26.69 16.58 -40.59
CA ASN A 86 26.59 16.47 -42.06
C ASN A 86 26.14 17.74 -42.77
N LYS A 87 26.01 18.89 -42.11
CA LYS A 87 25.42 20.13 -42.66
C LYS A 87 23.99 19.94 -43.29
N GLU A 88 23.35 18.84 -43.01
CA GLU A 88 21.98 18.60 -43.47
C GLU A 88 20.97 19.18 -42.45
N LYS A 89 20.14 20.10 -42.96
CA LYS A 89 18.99 20.59 -42.20
C LYS A 89 17.84 19.59 -42.37
N LYS A 90 17.50 18.84 -41.31
CA LYS A 90 16.24 18.07 -41.29
C LYS A 90 15.15 18.95 -40.75
N GLU A 91 14.18 19.29 -41.57
CA GLU A 91 12.94 19.93 -41.14
C GLU A 91 11.98 18.88 -40.60
N LEU A 92 11.70 18.94 -39.32
CA LEU A 92 10.66 18.10 -38.68
C LEU A 92 9.35 18.90 -38.73
N VAL A 93 8.43 18.51 -39.61
CA VAL A 93 7.11 19.12 -39.70
C VAL A 93 6.19 18.43 -38.68
N LEU A 94 5.85 19.11 -37.61
CA LEU A 94 4.89 18.64 -36.62
C LEU A 94 3.47 18.86 -37.18
N LEU A 95 2.87 17.78 -37.68
CA LEU A 95 1.48 17.81 -38.16
C LEU A 95 0.50 17.96 -36.98
N PRO A 96 -0.45 18.90 -37.04
CA PRO A 96 -1.45 19.04 -35.99
C PRO A 96 -2.37 17.82 -35.92
N ILE A 97 -2.83 17.49 -34.70
CA ILE A 97 -3.80 16.41 -34.49
C ILE A 97 -5.14 16.86 -35.04
N LYS A 98 -5.52 16.32 -36.19
CA LYS A 98 -6.78 16.68 -36.88
C LYS A 98 -8.02 16.14 -36.14
N ASN A 99 -7.96 14.96 -35.56
CA ASN A 99 -9.08 14.32 -34.89
C ASN A 99 -8.99 14.39 -33.36
N ILE A 100 -9.36 15.54 -32.81
CA ILE A 100 -9.33 15.81 -31.37
C ILE A 100 -10.20 14.82 -30.59
N LYS A 101 -11.34 14.37 -31.14
CA LYS A 101 -12.24 13.42 -30.46
C LYS A 101 -11.55 12.05 -30.28
N ARG A 102 -10.85 11.57 -31.31
CA ARG A 102 -10.12 10.30 -31.24
C ARG A 102 -8.92 10.42 -30.28
N TYR A 103 -8.17 11.50 -30.40
CA TYR A 103 -7.02 11.79 -29.53
C TYR A 103 -7.42 11.84 -28.05
N SER A 104 -8.46 12.61 -27.70
CA SER A 104 -8.91 12.76 -26.32
C SER A 104 -9.42 11.45 -25.71
N ARG A 105 -10.07 10.57 -26.51
CA ARG A 105 -10.50 9.24 -26.05
C ARG A 105 -9.32 8.30 -25.81
N ILE A 106 -8.33 8.30 -26.69
CA ILE A 106 -7.10 7.50 -26.51
C ILE A 106 -6.35 7.98 -25.28
N LEU A 107 -6.19 9.29 -25.10
CA LEU A 107 -5.52 9.86 -23.95
C LEU A 107 -6.24 9.50 -22.64
N LEU A 108 -7.59 9.57 -22.63
CA LEU A 108 -8.37 9.17 -21.46
C LEU A 108 -8.22 7.68 -21.17
N ALA A 109 -8.29 6.83 -22.19
CA ALA A 109 -8.06 5.38 -21.97
C ALA A 109 -6.66 5.09 -21.43
N ALA A 110 -5.63 5.73 -21.98
CA ALA A 110 -4.26 5.59 -21.49
C ALA A 110 -4.10 6.09 -20.04
N SER A 111 -4.75 7.20 -19.67
CA SER A 111 -4.71 7.72 -18.30
C SER A 111 -5.41 6.80 -17.30
N ILE A 112 -6.51 6.16 -17.68
CA ILE A 112 -7.21 5.17 -16.84
C ILE A 112 -6.35 3.91 -16.67
N ILE A 113 -5.71 3.44 -17.74
CA ILE A 113 -4.78 2.30 -17.66
C ILE A 113 -3.61 2.64 -16.76
N TYR A 114 -3.03 3.83 -16.89
CA TYR A 114 -1.94 4.30 -16.05
C TYR A 114 -2.34 4.36 -14.57
N LEU A 115 -3.53 4.89 -14.25
CA LEU A 115 -4.08 4.86 -12.90
C LEU A 115 -4.22 3.42 -12.40
N GLY A 116 -4.80 2.53 -13.21
CA GLY A 116 -4.98 1.12 -12.85
C GLY A 116 -3.66 0.41 -12.52
N ILE A 117 -2.60 0.68 -13.29
CA ILE A 117 -1.25 0.18 -13.00
C ILE A 117 -0.73 0.78 -11.69
N THR A 118 -0.84 2.09 -11.52
CA THR A 118 -0.32 2.81 -10.34
C THR A 118 -0.95 2.33 -9.03
N VAL A 119 -2.25 2.06 -9.03
CA VAL A 119 -2.94 1.58 -7.82
C VAL A 119 -2.97 0.05 -7.68
N GLY A 120 -2.31 -0.70 -8.57
CA GLY A 120 -2.30 -2.16 -8.52
C GLY A 120 -3.65 -2.84 -8.83
N PHE A 121 -4.55 -2.15 -9.56
CA PHE A 121 -5.89 -2.67 -9.87
C PHE A 121 -5.86 -3.97 -10.68
N PHE A 122 -4.93 -4.10 -11.61
CA PHE A 122 -4.85 -5.30 -12.47
C PHE A 122 -4.43 -6.53 -11.66
N ASP A 123 -3.50 -6.38 -10.73
CA ASP A 123 -3.09 -7.46 -9.82
C ASP A 123 -4.23 -7.85 -8.89
N TYR A 124 -4.95 -6.85 -8.35
CA TYR A 124 -6.16 -7.09 -7.57
C TYR A 124 -7.22 -7.86 -8.36
N ALA A 125 -7.55 -7.41 -9.57
CA ALA A 125 -8.54 -8.05 -10.42
C ALA A 125 -8.15 -9.49 -10.75
N PHE A 126 -6.89 -9.72 -11.11
CA PHE A 126 -6.37 -11.04 -11.40
C PHE A 126 -6.43 -11.97 -10.17
N ASN A 127 -5.98 -11.48 -9.01
CA ASN A 127 -6.02 -12.25 -7.77
C ASN A 127 -7.45 -12.47 -7.25
N SER A 128 -8.37 -11.54 -7.53
CA SER A 128 -9.79 -11.70 -7.16
C SER A 128 -10.51 -12.76 -7.99
N LEU A 129 -10.06 -12.97 -9.23
CA LEU A 129 -10.61 -14.02 -10.12
C LEU A 129 -10.00 -15.41 -9.84
N ARG A 130 -8.87 -15.47 -9.14
CA ARG A 130 -8.26 -16.73 -8.73
C ARG A 130 -8.99 -17.30 -7.52
N ASN A 131 -9.54 -18.47 -7.66
CA ASN A 131 -9.94 -19.28 -6.53
C ASN A 131 -8.66 -19.88 -5.92
N THR A 132 -8.40 -19.53 -4.66
CA THR A 132 -7.33 -20.19 -3.90
C THR A 132 -8.00 -21.13 -2.90
N ASP A 133 -7.52 -22.35 -2.86
CA ASP A 133 -7.94 -23.34 -1.85
C ASP A 133 -7.14 -23.16 -0.53
N LEU A 134 -6.47 -22.01 -0.36
CA LEU A 134 -5.61 -21.71 0.79
C LEU A 134 -6.31 -22.01 2.13
N PHE A 135 -7.54 -21.52 2.28
CA PHE A 135 -8.32 -21.78 3.49
C PHE A 135 -8.74 -23.23 3.62
N LYS A 136 -9.09 -23.87 2.52
CA LYS A 136 -9.54 -25.25 2.53
C LYS A 136 -8.40 -26.23 2.82
N ASP A 137 -7.23 -25.95 2.28
CA ASP A 137 -6.12 -26.91 2.30
C ASP A 137 -5.12 -26.65 3.43
N TYR A 138 -5.01 -25.41 3.92
CA TYR A 138 -3.95 -25.02 4.86
C TYR A 138 -4.46 -24.32 6.13
N TYR A 139 -5.69 -23.78 6.15
CA TYR A 139 -6.19 -23.15 7.35
C TYR A 139 -6.72 -24.20 8.32
N ILE A 140 -6.11 -24.23 9.49
CA ILE A 140 -6.53 -25.10 10.60
C ILE A 140 -7.27 -24.20 11.59
N LYS A 141 -8.52 -24.54 11.88
CA LYS A 141 -9.29 -23.80 12.88
C LYS A 141 -8.75 -24.07 14.27
N PRO A 142 -8.57 -23.05 15.10
CA PRO A 142 -8.03 -23.22 16.45
C PRO A 142 -8.87 -24.15 17.36
N ASP A 143 -10.17 -24.24 17.13
CA ASP A 143 -11.08 -25.16 17.83
C ASP A 143 -10.97 -26.63 17.40
N GLU A 144 -10.30 -26.89 16.29
CA GLU A 144 -10.00 -28.24 15.78
C GLU A 144 -8.63 -28.77 16.28
N VAL A 145 -7.89 -27.97 17.06
CA VAL A 145 -6.53 -28.29 17.52
C VAL A 145 -6.47 -28.28 19.05
N GLU A 146 -5.89 -29.32 19.64
CA GLU A 146 -5.57 -29.32 21.07
C GLU A 146 -4.37 -28.42 21.33
N ILE A 147 -4.61 -27.26 21.95
CA ILE A 147 -3.54 -26.32 22.36
C ILE A 147 -3.18 -26.62 23.81
N LYS A 148 -1.92 -27.01 24.03
CA LYS A 148 -1.42 -27.31 25.38
C LYS A 148 -0.66 -26.13 25.96
N PHE A 149 -1.14 -25.64 27.08
CA PHE A 149 -0.45 -24.60 27.85
C PHE A 149 0.40 -25.22 28.95
N PRO A 150 1.52 -24.59 29.35
CA PRO A 150 2.29 -25.03 30.48
C PRO A 150 1.52 -24.85 31.79
N GLU A 151 1.72 -25.73 32.77
CA GLU A 151 1.09 -25.62 34.11
C GLU A 151 1.31 -24.22 34.73
N LYS A 152 2.53 -23.75 34.64
CA LYS A 152 2.90 -22.38 35.04
C LYS A 152 2.87 -21.46 33.81
N LYS A 153 1.81 -20.69 33.69
CA LYS A 153 1.65 -19.71 32.60
C LYS A 153 2.73 -18.62 32.68
N GLN A 154 3.29 -18.29 31.54
CA GLN A 154 4.28 -17.21 31.38
C GLN A 154 3.66 -16.04 30.65
N ASN A 155 4.18 -14.83 30.88
CA ASN A 155 3.77 -13.66 30.11
C ASN A 155 4.29 -13.74 28.67
N LEU A 156 3.46 -13.42 27.70
CA LEU A 156 3.83 -13.25 26.30
C LEU A 156 3.98 -11.75 26.00
N ILE A 157 5.14 -11.34 25.54
CA ILE A 157 5.36 -9.98 25.01
C ILE A 157 5.55 -10.11 23.51
N TYR A 158 4.60 -9.58 22.73
CA TYR A 158 4.62 -9.60 21.28
C TYR A 158 4.84 -8.19 20.76
N ILE A 159 5.93 -7.94 20.03
CA ILE A 159 6.35 -6.62 19.60
C ILE A 159 6.24 -6.52 18.07
N PHE A 160 5.37 -5.63 17.58
CA PHE A 160 5.30 -5.26 16.17
C PHE A 160 6.27 -4.10 15.91
N LEU A 161 7.31 -4.38 15.14
CA LEU A 161 8.30 -3.37 14.73
C LEU A 161 7.95 -2.87 13.33
N GLU A 162 7.27 -1.73 13.26
CA GLU A 162 6.86 -1.12 12.01
C GLU A 162 8.06 -0.67 11.18
N SER A 163 8.02 -0.92 9.87
CA SER A 163 9.04 -0.52 8.90
C SER A 163 10.46 -0.99 9.23
N THR A 164 10.60 -2.06 10.01
CA THR A 164 11.92 -2.63 10.35
C THR A 164 12.27 -3.72 9.33
N GLU A 165 13.32 -3.47 8.56
CA GLU A 165 13.77 -4.35 7.50
C GLU A 165 15.11 -5.02 7.83
N MET A 166 15.33 -6.21 7.26
CA MET A 166 16.61 -6.94 7.37
C MET A 166 17.78 -6.16 6.76
N THR A 167 17.52 -5.20 5.88
CA THR A 167 18.52 -4.27 5.34
C THR A 167 19.25 -3.49 6.43
N ASN A 168 18.64 -3.27 7.59
CA ASN A 168 19.17 -2.49 8.71
C ASN A 168 20.28 -3.19 9.50
N ILE A 169 20.47 -4.49 9.31
CA ILE A 169 21.56 -5.24 9.97
C ILE A 169 22.85 -5.20 9.17
N SER A 170 23.92 -5.79 9.73
CA SER A 170 25.22 -5.82 9.06
C SER A 170 25.23 -6.75 7.84
N LYS A 171 26.06 -6.42 6.84
CA LYS A 171 26.31 -7.27 5.65
C LYS A 171 26.75 -8.67 6.03
N LYS A 172 27.54 -8.80 7.09
CA LYS A 172 28.00 -10.09 7.64
C LYS A 172 26.85 -11.03 7.92
N ASN A 173 25.70 -10.49 8.35
CA ASN A 173 24.55 -11.25 8.79
C ASN A 173 23.35 -11.16 7.82
N GLY A 174 23.52 -10.55 6.65
CA GLY A 174 22.50 -10.53 5.60
C GLY A 174 21.89 -9.16 5.28
N GLY A 175 22.33 -8.09 5.95
CA GLY A 175 21.90 -6.71 5.69
C GLY A 175 22.71 -6.01 4.60
N VAL A 176 22.66 -4.68 4.58
CA VAL A 176 23.34 -3.86 3.56
C VAL A 176 24.42 -2.93 4.15
N PHE A 177 24.46 -2.75 5.46
CA PHE A 177 25.40 -1.87 6.12
C PHE A 177 26.66 -2.61 6.55
N ASP A 178 27.81 -1.95 6.53
CA ASP A 178 29.05 -2.54 7.06
C ASP A 178 28.94 -2.76 8.58
N ILE A 179 28.28 -1.83 9.27
CA ILE A 179 27.95 -1.90 10.69
C ILE A 179 26.42 -1.83 10.81
N SER A 180 25.83 -2.72 11.60
CA SER A 180 24.38 -2.72 11.86
C SER A 180 23.91 -1.38 12.43
N VAL A 181 22.82 -0.85 11.90
CA VAL A 181 22.14 0.32 12.49
C VAL A 181 21.17 -0.09 13.60
N THR A 182 20.93 -1.39 13.76
CA THR A 182 20.11 -1.99 14.83
C THR A 182 20.88 -3.10 15.56
N PRO A 183 22.05 -2.80 16.18
CA PRO A 183 22.96 -3.82 16.71
C PRO A 183 22.35 -4.69 17.79
N ASN A 184 21.47 -4.14 18.63
CA ASN A 184 20.80 -4.90 19.68
C ASN A 184 19.80 -5.92 19.13
N LEU A 185 19.03 -5.56 18.11
CA LEU A 185 18.11 -6.49 17.44
C LEU A 185 18.88 -7.59 16.72
N GLU A 186 19.96 -7.23 16.03
CA GLU A 186 20.85 -8.20 15.39
C GLU A 186 21.42 -9.18 16.40
N ASN A 187 21.90 -8.68 17.56
CA ASN A 187 22.43 -9.55 18.61
C ASN A 187 21.35 -10.47 19.21
N ILE A 188 20.12 -9.98 19.41
CA ILE A 188 19.00 -10.81 19.87
C ILE A 188 18.71 -11.91 18.85
N ALA A 189 18.67 -11.57 17.56
CA ALA A 189 18.40 -12.53 16.49
C ALA A 189 19.49 -13.60 16.36
N LEU A 190 20.78 -13.24 16.59
CA LEU A 190 21.89 -14.17 16.55
C LEU A 190 21.92 -15.16 17.73
N ASN A 191 21.40 -14.75 18.88
CA ASN A 191 21.48 -15.56 20.12
C ASN A 191 20.17 -16.23 20.51
N ASN A 192 19.09 -16.07 19.71
CA ASN A 192 17.79 -16.65 19.98
C ASN A 192 17.22 -17.30 18.72
N ILE A 193 15.96 -17.72 18.77
CA ILE A 193 15.29 -18.33 17.62
C ILE A 193 15.08 -17.27 16.54
N ASN A 194 15.63 -17.51 15.36
CA ASN A 194 15.43 -16.69 14.17
C ASN A 194 14.93 -17.57 13.02
N PHE A 195 13.95 -17.08 12.29
CA PHE A 195 13.41 -17.78 11.11
C PHE A 195 14.05 -17.21 9.84
N SER A 196 14.76 -18.04 9.08
CA SER A 196 15.43 -17.66 7.86
C SER A 196 15.40 -18.79 6.84
N ASN A 197 15.39 -18.44 5.55
CA ASN A 197 15.52 -19.38 4.44
C ASN A 197 17.00 -19.65 4.07
N THR A 198 17.94 -19.01 4.74
CA THR A 198 19.39 -19.08 4.48
C THR A 198 20.16 -19.28 5.78
N ASN A 199 21.47 -19.42 5.68
CA ASN A 199 22.36 -19.46 6.84
C ASN A 199 22.60 -18.08 7.48
N LEU A 200 22.05 -17.02 6.92
CA LEU A 200 22.10 -15.66 7.43
C LEU A 200 20.81 -15.35 8.21
N LEU A 201 20.81 -14.26 8.97
CA LEU A 201 19.59 -13.78 9.61
C LEU A 201 18.52 -13.50 8.53
N GLY A 202 17.29 -13.72 8.88
CA GLY A 202 16.17 -13.57 7.98
C GLY A 202 14.94 -13.00 8.66
N GLY A 203 13.84 -13.01 7.92
CA GLY A 203 12.54 -12.57 8.36
C GLY A 203 11.47 -13.05 7.42
N ALA A 204 10.23 -12.78 7.76
CA ALA A 204 9.10 -13.06 6.88
C ALA A 204 9.15 -12.18 5.63
N ARG A 205 8.80 -12.75 4.48
CA ARG A 205 8.51 -11.98 3.28
C ARG A 205 7.04 -11.61 3.29
N GLU A 206 6.76 -10.37 2.94
CA GLU A 206 5.38 -9.94 2.72
C GLU A 206 4.73 -10.71 1.56
N SER A 207 3.48 -11.01 1.73
CA SER A 207 2.62 -11.63 0.73
C SER A 207 1.40 -10.74 0.46
N TYR A 208 0.61 -11.11 -0.54
CA TYR A 208 -0.64 -10.41 -0.81
C TYR A 208 -1.52 -10.36 0.45
N GLY A 209 -2.00 -9.16 0.80
CA GLY A 209 -2.83 -8.95 2.00
C GLY A 209 -2.07 -8.90 3.34
N THR A 210 -0.73 -8.72 3.32
CA THR A 210 0.09 -8.58 4.54
C THR A 210 1.05 -7.40 4.50
N SER A 211 1.05 -6.60 3.43
CA SER A 211 2.09 -5.61 3.12
C SER A 211 1.90 -4.23 3.78
N TRP A 212 0.87 -4.03 4.59
CA TRP A 212 0.67 -2.80 5.36
C TRP A 212 0.33 -3.11 6.82
N THR A 213 0.56 -2.15 7.71
CA THR A 213 0.50 -2.31 9.17
C THR A 213 -0.66 -3.15 9.67
N VAL A 214 -1.90 -2.77 9.32
CA VAL A 214 -3.10 -3.46 9.83
C VAL A 214 -3.22 -4.86 9.26
N ALA A 215 -2.93 -5.03 7.97
CA ALA A 215 -2.96 -6.35 7.35
C ALA A 215 -1.90 -7.28 7.94
N ALA A 216 -0.69 -6.77 8.21
CA ALA A 216 0.36 -7.52 8.88
C ALA A 216 -0.03 -7.90 10.32
N MET A 217 -0.63 -6.99 11.08
CA MET A 217 -1.11 -7.26 12.44
C MET A 217 -2.20 -8.35 12.43
N ILE A 218 -3.18 -8.27 11.52
CA ILE A 218 -4.22 -9.28 11.35
C ILE A 218 -3.61 -10.62 10.95
N ALA A 219 -2.71 -10.63 9.97
CA ALA A 219 -2.09 -11.85 9.50
C ALA A 219 -1.29 -12.55 10.61
N GLN A 220 -0.59 -11.81 11.45
CA GLN A 220 0.20 -12.36 12.54
C GLN A 220 -0.64 -12.79 13.75
N THR A 221 -1.80 -12.18 13.98
CA THR A 221 -2.65 -12.52 15.12
C THR A 221 -3.74 -13.53 14.80
N ALA A 222 -4.17 -13.62 13.53
CA ALA A 222 -5.22 -14.52 13.08
C ALA A 222 -4.72 -15.64 12.13
N GLY A 223 -3.44 -15.57 11.70
CA GLY A 223 -2.86 -16.57 10.78
C GLY A 223 -3.39 -16.50 9.35
N ILE A 224 -4.05 -15.41 8.96
CA ILE A 224 -4.71 -15.26 7.65
C ILE A 224 -4.35 -13.93 7.00
N PRO A 225 -4.12 -13.87 5.67
CA PRO A 225 -3.94 -12.61 4.97
C PRO A 225 -5.24 -11.80 4.90
N LEU A 226 -5.14 -10.49 4.99
CA LEU A 226 -6.30 -9.60 4.86
C LEU A 226 -6.71 -9.47 3.39
N LYS A 227 -7.92 -9.89 3.07
CA LYS A 227 -8.54 -9.66 1.75
C LYS A 227 -9.69 -8.67 1.88
N VAL A 228 -9.58 -7.53 1.20
CA VAL A 228 -10.62 -6.49 1.18
C VAL A 228 -11.38 -6.57 -0.13
N LYS A 229 -12.71 -6.66 -0.05
CA LYS A 229 -13.58 -6.66 -1.23
C LYS A 229 -14.10 -5.25 -1.51
N ILE A 230 -14.28 -4.90 -2.79
CA ILE A 230 -14.86 -3.60 -3.19
C ILE A 230 -16.25 -3.40 -2.56
N ASN A 231 -17.03 -4.46 -2.41
CA ASN A 231 -18.37 -4.40 -1.80
C ASN A 231 -18.32 -4.03 -0.31
N ASP A 232 -17.18 -4.19 0.35
CA ASP A 232 -17.02 -3.84 1.77
C ASP A 232 -17.00 -2.32 1.97
N ILE A 233 -16.81 -1.53 0.90
CA ILE A 233 -16.88 -0.05 0.91
C ILE A 233 -18.27 0.42 1.33
N SER A 234 -19.32 -0.29 0.93
CA SER A 234 -20.71 0.08 1.22
C SER A 234 -21.18 -0.33 2.63
N SER A 235 -20.48 -1.25 3.28
CA SER A 235 -20.79 -1.69 4.62
C SER A 235 -19.99 -0.89 5.65
N SER A 236 -20.59 0.15 6.22
CA SER A 236 -19.97 0.97 7.28
C SER A 236 -19.67 0.16 8.56
N ASN A 237 -20.26 -1.01 8.70
CA ASN A 237 -20.05 -1.96 9.79
C ASN A 237 -19.10 -3.06 9.33
N SER A 238 -17.79 -2.81 9.43
CA SER A 238 -16.80 -3.86 9.22
C SER A 238 -16.74 -4.81 10.43
N THR A 239 -17.78 -5.58 10.59
CA THR A 239 -17.83 -6.76 11.45
C THR A 239 -17.13 -7.97 10.80
N SER A 240 -16.45 -7.75 9.68
CA SER A 240 -15.87 -8.81 8.84
C SER A 240 -14.83 -9.68 9.55
N PHE A 241 -14.35 -9.25 10.72
CA PHE A 241 -13.31 -9.97 11.47
C PHE A 241 -13.83 -10.70 12.72
N ASN A 242 -15.12 -10.53 13.09
CA ASN A 242 -15.67 -11.13 14.32
C ASN A 242 -15.77 -12.66 14.26
N ASN A 243 -15.67 -13.24 13.06
CA ASN A 243 -15.84 -14.69 12.85
C ASN A 243 -14.50 -15.44 12.73
N ILE A 244 -13.39 -14.79 13.03
CA ILE A 244 -12.06 -15.41 13.05
C ILE A 244 -11.58 -15.50 14.50
N THR A 245 -10.90 -16.58 14.81
CA THR A 245 -10.25 -16.74 16.12
C THR A 245 -8.83 -16.24 16.03
N THR A 246 -8.44 -15.40 16.96
CA THR A 246 -7.10 -14.81 17.04
C THR A 246 -6.31 -15.36 18.23
N ILE A 247 -5.01 -15.10 18.25
CA ILE A 247 -4.20 -15.42 19.41
C ILE A 247 -4.71 -14.74 20.69
N GLY A 248 -5.32 -13.54 20.58
CA GLY A 248 -5.93 -12.85 21.70
C GLY A 248 -7.12 -13.62 22.27
N ASP A 249 -7.98 -14.17 21.41
CA ASP A 249 -9.11 -14.97 21.84
C ASP A 249 -8.65 -16.25 22.52
N ILE A 250 -7.67 -16.96 21.94
CA ILE A 250 -7.09 -18.18 22.50
C ILE A 250 -6.49 -17.92 23.89
N LEU A 251 -5.68 -16.87 24.01
CA LEU A 251 -5.07 -16.51 25.29
C LEU A 251 -6.11 -16.08 26.33
N SER A 252 -7.17 -15.36 25.92
CA SER A 252 -8.24 -14.96 26.82
C SER A 252 -9.02 -16.15 27.36
N MET A 253 -9.32 -17.15 26.52
CA MET A 253 -9.98 -18.41 26.95
C MET A 253 -9.13 -19.14 28.00
N GLU A 254 -7.83 -19.01 27.95
CA GLU A 254 -6.90 -19.57 28.94
C GLU A 254 -6.67 -18.65 30.16
N GLY A 255 -7.42 -17.54 30.27
CA GLY A 255 -7.36 -16.63 31.43
C GLY A 255 -6.21 -15.65 31.41
N TYR A 256 -5.62 -15.35 30.24
CA TYR A 256 -4.70 -14.22 30.09
C TYR A 256 -5.48 -12.91 29.96
N ASN A 257 -4.88 -11.85 30.45
CA ASN A 257 -5.31 -10.48 30.16
C ASN A 257 -4.47 -9.94 29.01
N ASN A 258 -5.12 -9.63 27.89
CA ASN A 258 -4.43 -9.14 26.70
C ASN A 258 -4.43 -7.61 26.66
N TYR A 259 -3.28 -7.01 26.48
CA TYR A 259 -3.11 -5.58 26.37
C TYR A 259 -2.49 -5.25 25.01
N LEU A 260 -3.04 -4.28 24.30
CA LEU A 260 -2.45 -3.67 23.12
C LEU A 260 -1.97 -2.27 23.49
N LEU A 261 -0.66 -2.06 23.48
CA LEU A 261 -0.05 -0.76 23.69
C LEU A 261 0.47 -0.20 22.37
N MET A 262 0.08 1.02 22.00
CA MET A 262 0.56 1.68 20.80
C MET A 262 0.72 3.19 21.00
N GLY A 263 1.75 3.77 20.38
CA GLY A 263 2.05 5.21 20.46
C GLY A 263 1.24 6.09 19.50
N SER A 264 0.19 5.56 18.88
CA SER A 264 -0.66 6.27 17.91
C SER A 264 -2.13 5.97 18.18
N ASP A 265 -3.03 6.78 17.62
CA ASP A 265 -4.48 6.54 17.71
C ASP A 265 -4.84 5.16 17.14
N ALA A 266 -5.42 4.30 17.97
CA ALA A 266 -5.86 2.97 17.59
C ALA A 266 -7.05 2.98 16.61
N ASN A 267 -7.77 4.09 16.47
CA ASN A 267 -8.85 4.20 15.49
C ASN A 267 -8.31 4.20 14.05
N PHE A 268 -7.06 4.66 13.86
CA PHE A 268 -6.43 4.63 12.54
C PHE A 268 -6.38 3.20 11.98
N GLY A 269 -6.92 3.02 10.78
CA GLY A 269 -6.99 1.72 10.11
C GLY A 269 -7.91 0.70 10.79
N GLY A 270 -8.78 1.12 11.72
CA GLY A 270 -9.74 0.22 12.38
C GLY A 270 -9.14 -0.73 13.42
N ARG A 271 -7.90 -0.49 13.86
CA ARG A 271 -7.19 -1.34 14.84
C ARG A 271 -7.95 -1.46 16.15
N ARG A 272 -8.51 -0.35 16.67
CA ARG A 272 -9.32 -0.37 17.89
C ARG A 272 -10.46 -1.37 17.79
N SER A 273 -11.25 -1.29 16.72
CA SER A 273 -12.37 -2.20 16.50
C SER A 273 -11.93 -3.67 16.43
N TYR A 274 -10.86 -3.93 15.65
CA TYR A 274 -10.33 -5.28 15.52
C TYR A 274 -9.87 -5.86 16.85
N PHE A 275 -8.96 -5.19 17.55
CA PHE A 275 -8.37 -5.72 18.78
C PHE A 275 -9.37 -5.77 19.95
N SER A 276 -10.29 -4.79 20.08
CA SER A 276 -11.33 -4.84 21.09
C SER A 276 -12.29 -6.01 20.90
N ASN A 277 -12.60 -6.38 19.65
CA ASN A 277 -13.44 -7.53 19.34
C ASN A 277 -12.73 -8.88 19.62
N HIS A 278 -11.41 -8.88 19.77
CA HIS A 278 -10.57 -10.05 20.00
C HIS A 278 -9.91 -10.05 21.38
N SER A 279 -10.63 -9.55 22.39
CA SER A 279 -10.27 -9.66 23.80
C SER A 279 -9.03 -8.85 24.23
N TYR A 280 -8.70 -7.74 23.53
CA TYR A 280 -7.63 -6.85 23.95
C TYR A 280 -8.14 -5.59 24.65
N ILE A 281 -7.49 -5.23 25.74
CA ILE A 281 -7.59 -3.92 26.38
C ILE A 281 -6.60 -3.00 25.66
N ILE A 282 -7.09 -1.88 25.13
CA ILE A 282 -6.28 -0.99 24.30
C ILE A 282 -5.81 0.18 25.12
N SER A 283 -4.48 0.43 25.09
CA SER A 283 -3.85 1.63 25.60
C SER A 283 -3.11 2.31 24.45
N ASP A 284 -3.58 3.46 24.06
CA ASP A 284 -3.04 4.25 22.94
C ASP A 284 -2.87 5.71 23.31
N TYR A 285 -2.61 6.56 22.32
CA TYR A 285 -2.34 7.98 22.50
C TYR A 285 -3.54 8.79 23.08
N TYR A 286 -4.76 8.24 23.07
CA TYR A 286 -5.97 8.91 23.60
C TYR A 286 -6.44 8.25 24.88
#